data_1ab14fe4e49fbe84b89f1e6ace056006
#
_entry.id   1ab14fe4e49fbe84b89f1e6ace056006
#
_cell.length_a   1.000
_cell.length_b   1.000
_cell.length_c   1.000
_cell.angle_alpha   90.00
_cell.angle_beta   90.00
_cell.angle_gamma   90.00
#
_symmetry.space_group_name_H-M   'P 1'
#
loop_
_entity.id
_entity.type
_entity.pdbx_description
1 polymer ?
#
loop_
_entity_poly.entity_id
_entity_poly.type
_entity_poly.pdbx_seq_one_letter_code
_entity_poly.pdbx_strand_id
1 'polypeptide(L)'
;MSTATTLTVLWVVPVPDFGGVARHVLDVARTGIPGYRLVVCAPEGKLTERLRELNIPVHAVPFGPSRGFRTSFASLTHVIEQEKPAIVHSHLAYADVIAAAAVNSLKMRRLANRSLTVPTLITTEHGIAGDDAVYHGTSWRSKLMEQVHRVRLWGTNAAIAVSRSTAEQMRRKWGARRVSIIYNGVDAPRLRAAVHKHCVPTEPDAPRILSLSRLSPEKGIDVLIEAFAQLHTVYPKAHLEIAGEGDLADTLAQQARELHISDAVTFSGFVDPLEAMGRSDMVVQLSLWENCSYTLLDAKAAGLKTVATNVGGNPEILAPNELVNRRQNAFCDSVLEALMRNCEASAPSAWTWVTNAEMTAQIAELYTQTQKHQGLA
;
A
#
# COMPACT_ATOMS: atom_id res chain seq x y z
N MET A 1 26.41 -3.53 31.78
CA MET A 1 25.27 -3.37 30.87
C MET A 1 25.35 -4.47 29.84
N SER A 2 24.46 -5.47 29.91
CA SER A 2 24.42 -6.58 28.94
C SER A 2 24.04 -5.97 27.59
N THR A 3 24.92 -6.07 26.60
CA THR A 3 24.61 -5.73 25.22
C THR A 3 23.55 -6.72 24.73
N ALA A 4 22.28 -6.33 24.79
CA ALA A 4 21.21 -7.12 24.21
C ALA A 4 21.56 -7.36 22.74
N THR A 5 21.76 -8.61 22.36
CA THR A 5 22.07 -8.97 20.97
C THR A 5 20.89 -8.60 20.11
N THR A 6 21.08 -7.60 19.23
CA THR A 6 20.03 -7.14 18.31
C THR A 6 19.70 -8.29 17.34
N LEU A 7 18.45 -8.74 17.35
CA LEU A 7 17.99 -9.84 16.49
C LEU A 7 17.82 -9.35 15.04
N THR A 8 18.23 -10.18 14.08
CA THR A 8 18.04 -9.87 12.65
C THR A 8 16.65 -10.27 12.20
N VAL A 9 15.95 -9.35 11.52
CA VAL A 9 14.73 -9.63 10.76
C VAL A 9 15.01 -9.45 9.27
N LEU A 10 14.65 -10.47 8.48
CA LEU A 10 14.77 -10.48 7.03
C LEU A 10 13.41 -10.17 6.40
N TRP A 11 13.28 -9.02 5.79
CA TRP A 11 12.11 -8.66 5.00
C TRP A 11 12.26 -9.14 3.56
N VAL A 12 11.23 -9.84 3.05
CA VAL A 12 11.22 -10.44 1.72
C VAL A 12 10.17 -9.74 0.86
N VAL A 13 10.63 -9.01 -0.17
CA VAL A 13 9.80 -8.14 -1.00
C VAL A 13 9.96 -8.52 -2.47
N PRO A 14 8.90 -8.89 -3.20
CA PRO A 14 9.02 -9.41 -4.58
C PRO A 14 8.90 -8.33 -5.65
N VAL A 15 8.97 -7.04 -5.30
CA VAL A 15 8.80 -5.92 -6.23
C VAL A 15 10.05 -5.04 -6.29
N PRO A 16 10.52 -4.66 -7.50
CA PRO A 16 11.69 -3.80 -7.68
C PRO A 16 11.35 -2.30 -7.64
N ASP A 17 10.09 -1.95 -7.98
CA ASP A 17 9.68 -0.57 -8.27
C ASP A 17 8.87 0.07 -7.14
N PHE A 18 8.64 1.38 -7.26
CA PHE A 18 7.82 2.13 -6.31
C PHE A 18 6.35 1.76 -6.40
N GLY A 19 5.71 1.73 -5.22
CA GLY A 19 4.30 1.48 -5.00
C GLY A 19 4.05 1.44 -3.50
N GLY A 20 2.83 1.15 -3.06
CA GLY A 20 2.47 1.16 -1.65
C GLY A 20 3.34 0.24 -0.78
N VAL A 21 3.72 -0.94 -1.28
CA VAL A 21 4.62 -1.88 -0.57
C VAL A 21 6.03 -1.31 -0.42
N ALA A 22 6.60 -0.77 -1.50
CA ALA A 22 7.92 -0.16 -1.47
C ALA A 22 7.94 1.06 -0.52
N ARG A 23 6.87 1.87 -0.52
CA ARG A 23 6.69 2.98 0.41
C ARG A 23 6.69 2.50 1.86
N HIS A 24 5.92 1.45 2.18
CA HIS A 24 5.90 0.84 3.51
C HIS A 24 7.28 0.39 3.97
N VAL A 25 8.01 -0.32 3.10
CA VAL A 25 9.38 -0.79 3.38
C VAL A 25 10.32 0.37 3.65
N LEU A 26 10.27 1.44 2.85
CA LEU A 26 11.11 2.63 3.02
C LEU A 26 10.77 3.42 4.29
N ASP A 27 9.50 3.52 4.65
CA ASP A 27 9.08 4.22 5.87
C ASP A 27 9.54 3.46 7.13
N VAL A 28 9.45 2.13 7.13
CA VAL A 28 10.02 1.29 8.20
C VAL A 28 11.55 1.35 8.20
N ALA A 29 12.19 1.34 7.03
CA ALA A 29 13.64 1.43 6.91
C ALA A 29 14.20 2.74 7.49
N ARG A 30 13.50 3.87 7.25
CA ARG A 30 13.88 5.19 7.81
C ARG A 30 13.68 5.29 9.31
N THR A 31 12.62 4.66 9.82
CA THR A 31 12.23 4.74 11.23
C THR A 31 12.99 3.72 12.07
N GLY A 32 13.33 2.55 11.50
CA GLY A 32 13.87 1.40 12.20
C GLY A 32 12.79 0.60 12.94
N ILE A 33 13.13 -0.64 13.28
CA ILE A 33 12.26 -1.52 14.09
C ILE A 33 12.91 -1.66 15.46
N PRO A 34 12.30 -1.17 16.55
CA PRO A 34 12.92 -1.20 17.88
C PRO A 34 13.37 -2.62 18.29
N GLY A 35 14.65 -2.78 18.62
CA GLY A 35 15.23 -4.04 19.05
C GLY A 35 15.61 -5.03 17.94
N TYR A 36 15.42 -4.65 16.66
CA TYR A 36 15.70 -5.52 15.52
C TYR A 36 16.60 -4.83 14.48
N ARG A 37 17.52 -5.61 13.90
CA ARG A 37 18.30 -5.21 12.72
C ARG A 37 17.53 -5.62 11.47
N LEU A 38 17.09 -4.65 10.69
CA LEU A 38 16.41 -4.87 9.40
C LEU A 38 17.42 -5.23 8.32
N VAL A 39 17.15 -6.31 7.59
CA VAL A 39 17.80 -6.71 6.34
C VAL A 39 16.72 -6.95 5.31
N VAL A 40 16.91 -6.51 4.07
CA VAL A 40 15.91 -6.66 3.00
C VAL A 40 16.41 -7.58 1.90
N CYS A 41 15.59 -8.54 1.48
CA CYS A 41 15.79 -9.39 0.31
C CYS A 41 14.76 -9.00 -0.75
N ALA A 42 15.22 -8.49 -1.89
CA ALA A 42 14.36 -8.02 -2.97
C ALA A 42 15.06 -8.20 -4.33
N PRO A 43 14.33 -8.13 -5.47
CA PRO A 43 14.95 -7.99 -6.78
C PRO A 43 15.66 -6.63 -6.92
N GLU A 44 16.68 -6.56 -7.76
CA GLU A 44 17.37 -5.31 -8.09
C GLU A 44 16.39 -4.32 -8.73
N GLY A 45 16.45 -3.05 -8.33
CA GLY A 45 15.61 -1.96 -8.83
C GLY A 45 15.59 -0.74 -7.92
N LYS A 46 14.67 0.19 -8.19
CA LYS A 46 14.55 1.47 -7.48
C LYS A 46 14.39 1.32 -5.96
N LEU A 47 13.70 0.27 -5.49
CA LEU A 47 13.56 0.01 -4.05
C LEU A 47 14.91 -0.29 -3.39
N THR A 48 15.70 -1.19 -3.99
CA THR A 48 17.02 -1.58 -3.45
C THR A 48 18.03 -0.45 -3.50
N GLU A 49 17.99 0.39 -4.53
CA GLU A 49 18.77 1.62 -4.62
C GLU A 49 18.49 2.56 -3.45
N ARG A 50 17.21 2.85 -3.19
CA ARG A 50 16.79 3.71 -2.07
C ARG A 50 17.12 3.15 -0.70
N LEU A 51 17.03 1.82 -0.53
CA LEU A 51 17.43 1.17 0.72
C LEU A 51 18.94 1.29 0.97
N ARG A 52 19.79 1.17 -0.07
CA ARG A 52 21.23 1.39 0.02
C ARG A 52 21.55 2.84 0.40
N GLU A 53 20.85 3.83 -0.17
CA GLU A 53 20.99 5.25 0.21
C GLU A 53 20.68 5.47 1.71
N LEU A 54 19.77 4.66 2.28
CA LEU A 54 19.45 4.67 3.71
C LEU A 54 20.40 3.81 4.56
N ASN A 55 21.46 3.25 3.97
CA ASN A 55 22.41 2.34 4.62
C ASN A 55 21.74 1.09 5.21
N ILE A 56 20.62 0.62 4.64
CA ILE A 56 19.98 -0.62 5.03
C ILE A 56 20.67 -1.78 4.30
N PRO A 57 21.06 -2.88 5.00
CA PRO A 57 21.58 -4.08 4.38
C PRO A 57 20.57 -4.69 3.41
N VAL A 58 20.97 -4.85 2.14
CA VAL A 58 20.11 -5.36 1.06
C VAL A 58 20.77 -6.52 0.35
N HIS A 59 20.07 -7.62 0.25
CA HIS A 59 20.36 -8.71 -0.68
C HIS A 59 19.51 -8.53 -1.94
N ALA A 60 20.10 -7.92 -2.95
CA ALA A 60 19.49 -7.82 -4.28
C ALA A 60 19.74 -9.13 -5.04
N VAL A 61 18.68 -9.93 -5.19
CA VAL A 61 18.77 -11.30 -5.72
C VAL A 61 17.74 -11.54 -6.83
N PRO A 62 17.95 -12.54 -7.69
CA PRO A 62 16.92 -12.97 -8.64
C PRO A 62 15.69 -13.49 -7.89
N PHE A 63 14.69 -12.61 -7.69
CA PHE A 63 13.49 -12.89 -6.93
C PHE A 63 12.24 -12.27 -7.60
N GLY A 64 11.10 -12.93 -7.50
CA GLY A 64 9.83 -12.44 -8.02
C GLY A 64 9.20 -13.37 -9.07
N PRO A 65 7.91 -13.10 -9.45
CA PRO A 65 7.15 -13.97 -10.36
C PRO A 65 7.85 -14.22 -11.71
N SER A 66 8.51 -13.21 -12.28
CA SER A 66 9.23 -13.30 -13.56
C SER A 66 10.46 -14.24 -13.51
N ARG A 67 11.01 -14.50 -12.33
CA ARG A 67 12.16 -15.38 -12.12
C ARG A 67 11.77 -16.81 -11.81
N GLY A 68 10.49 -17.04 -11.52
CA GLY A 68 9.92 -18.34 -11.20
C GLY A 68 10.25 -18.87 -9.80
N PHE A 69 9.51 -19.91 -9.40
CA PHE A 69 9.56 -20.47 -8.05
C PHE A 69 10.96 -20.98 -7.65
N ARG A 70 11.58 -21.81 -8.51
CA ARG A 70 12.87 -22.47 -8.18
C ARG A 70 13.98 -21.46 -7.91
N THR A 71 14.12 -20.45 -8.77
CA THR A 71 15.12 -19.40 -8.63
C THR A 71 14.89 -18.59 -7.37
N SER A 72 13.66 -18.12 -7.15
CA SER A 72 13.31 -17.33 -5.97
C SER A 72 13.49 -18.13 -4.65
N PHE A 73 13.15 -19.42 -4.65
CA PHE A 73 13.36 -20.31 -3.52
C PHE A 73 14.85 -20.50 -3.18
N ALA A 74 15.68 -20.77 -4.19
CA ALA A 74 17.12 -20.93 -4.00
C ALA A 74 17.77 -19.63 -3.50
N SER A 75 17.43 -18.49 -4.11
CA SER A 75 17.91 -17.17 -3.70
C SER A 75 17.55 -16.86 -2.24
N LEU A 76 16.27 -17.03 -1.87
CA LEU A 76 15.85 -16.75 -0.50
C LEU A 76 16.48 -17.72 0.52
N THR A 77 16.56 -19.00 0.20
CA THR A 77 17.20 -19.99 1.09
C THR A 77 18.65 -19.63 1.34
N HIS A 78 19.39 -19.24 0.31
CA HIS A 78 20.78 -18.79 0.44
C HIS A 78 20.90 -17.55 1.36
N VAL A 79 20.03 -16.55 1.19
CA VAL A 79 20.04 -15.36 2.05
C VAL A 79 19.70 -15.71 3.51
N ILE A 80 18.74 -16.62 3.74
CA ILE A 80 18.40 -17.08 5.10
C ILE A 80 19.60 -17.80 5.75
N GLU A 81 20.33 -18.62 5.00
CA GLU A 81 21.52 -19.32 5.49
C GLU A 81 22.66 -18.36 5.83
N GLN A 82 22.83 -17.28 5.06
CA GLN A 82 23.83 -16.23 5.32
C GLN A 82 23.50 -15.38 6.55
N GLU A 83 22.29 -14.82 6.59
CA GLU A 83 21.87 -13.84 7.61
C GLU A 83 21.43 -14.51 8.92
N LYS A 84 21.03 -15.77 8.87
CA LYS A 84 20.48 -16.54 10.01
C LYS A 84 19.45 -15.72 10.81
N PRO A 85 18.43 -15.16 10.15
CA PRO A 85 17.52 -14.25 10.80
C PRO A 85 16.68 -14.96 11.86
N ALA A 86 16.34 -14.25 12.93
CA ALA A 86 15.37 -14.71 13.91
C ALA A 86 13.94 -14.74 13.32
N ILE A 87 13.67 -13.82 12.40
CA ILE A 87 12.37 -13.66 11.76
C ILE A 87 12.56 -13.49 10.25
N VAL A 88 11.75 -14.21 9.46
CA VAL A 88 11.50 -13.93 8.06
C VAL A 88 10.13 -13.27 7.95
N HIS A 89 10.08 -12.05 7.42
CA HIS A 89 8.85 -11.30 7.23
C HIS A 89 8.62 -11.07 5.76
N SER A 90 7.62 -11.72 5.19
CA SER A 90 7.29 -11.65 3.77
C SER A 90 6.20 -10.62 3.49
N HIS A 91 6.27 -9.99 2.31
CA HIS A 91 5.32 -9.01 1.82
C HIS A 91 4.78 -9.46 0.47
N LEU A 92 3.46 -9.49 0.30
CA LEU A 92 2.73 -9.97 -0.87
C LEU A 92 2.74 -11.49 -1.05
N ALA A 93 1.67 -11.99 -1.65
CA ALA A 93 1.36 -13.42 -1.77
C ALA A 93 2.49 -14.27 -2.38
N TYR A 94 3.19 -13.77 -3.40
CA TYR A 94 4.29 -14.50 -4.02
C TYR A 94 5.45 -14.73 -3.03
N ALA A 95 5.88 -13.69 -2.35
CA ALA A 95 6.96 -13.80 -1.34
C ALA A 95 6.55 -14.73 -0.19
N ASP A 96 5.27 -14.71 0.21
CA ASP A 96 4.76 -15.58 1.26
C ASP A 96 4.87 -17.05 0.90
N VAL A 97 4.50 -17.42 -0.32
CA VAL A 97 4.61 -18.81 -0.80
C VAL A 97 6.06 -19.27 -0.81
N ILE A 98 6.97 -18.43 -1.30
CA ILE A 98 8.42 -18.75 -1.33
C ILE A 98 8.99 -18.83 0.09
N ALA A 99 8.65 -17.87 0.95
CA ALA A 99 9.12 -17.85 2.35
C ALA A 99 8.60 -19.04 3.16
N ALA A 100 7.31 -19.40 2.97
CA ALA A 100 6.73 -20.58 3.61
C ALA A 100 7.43 -21.87 3.15
N ALA A 101 7.72 -22.01 1.86
CA ALA A 101 8.48 -23.15 1.33
C ALA A 101 9.89 -23.21 1.90
N ALA A 102 10.64 -22.09 1.93
CA ALA A 102 11.99 -22.02 2.44
C ALA A 102 12.06 -22.36 3.94
N VAL A 103 11.18 -21.73 4.75
CA VAL A 103 11.14 -21.98 6.20
C VAL A 103 10.72 -23.42 6.51
N ASN A 104 9.75 -23.99 5.79
CA ASN A 104 9.35 -25.39 5.99
C ASN A 104 10.45 -26.36 5.56
N SER A 105 11.21 -26.07 4.49
CA SER A 105 12.40 -26.85 4.12
C SER A 105 13.43 -26.88 5.26
N LEU A 106 13.68 -25.74 5.92
CA LEU A 106 14.56 -25.64 7.07
C LEU A 106 14.02 -26.43 8.28
N LYS A 107 12.69 -26.41 8.53
CA LYS A 107 12.07 -27.24 9.58
C LYS A 107 12.32 -28.72 9.34
N MET A 108 12.17 -29.19 8.10
CA MET A 108 12.47 -30.60 7.75
C MET A 108 13.95 -30.94 7.92
N ARG A 109 14.86 -30.07 7.46
CA ARG A 109 16.31 -30.25 7.64
C ARG A 109 16.71 -30.25 9.12
N ARG A 110 16.03 -29.49 9.97
CA ARG A 110 16.25 -29.47 11.43
C ARG A 110 15.95 -30.82 12.10
N LEU A 111 15.08 -31.66 11.54
CA LEU A 111 14.83 -33.01 12.05
C LEU A 111 16.10 -33.87 11.98
N ALA A 112 16.89 -33.69 10.91
CA ALA A 112 18.16 -34.39 10.73
C ALA A 112 19.35 -33.65 11.39
N ASN A 113 19.29 -32.33 11.52
CA ASN A 113 20.34 -31.52 12.12
C ASN A 113 19.74 -30.50 13.11
N ARG A 114 19.71 -30.83 14.38
CA ARG A 114 19.12 -30.03 15.46
C ARG A 114 19.82 -28.68 15.71
N SER A 115 21.03 -28.46 15.18
CA SER A 115 21.75 -27.20 15.32
C SER A 115 21.22 -26.09 14.36
N LEU A 116 20.38 -26.44 13.39
CA LEU A 116 19.79 -25.48 12.49
C LEU A 116 18.77 -24.61 13.21
N THR A 117 18.95 -23.30 13.13
CA THR A 117 17.96 -22.32 13.56
C THR A 117 16.88 -22.18 12.48
N VAL A 118 15.62 -22.22 12.89
CA VAL A 118 14.48 -22.01 11.99
C VAL A 118 13.84 -20.68 12.33
N PRO A 119 13.80 -19.72 11.40
CA PRO A 119 13.23 -18.41 11.67
C PRO A 119 11.71 -18.50 11.89
N THR A 120 11.19 -17.56 12.67
CA THR A 120 9.76 -17.28 12.77
C THR A 120 9.28 -16.68 11.43
N LEU A 121 8.17 -17.19 10.90
CA LEU A 121 7.60 -16.68 9.64
C LEU A 121 6.41 -15.77 9.92
N ILE A 122 6.49 -14.52 9.45
CA ILE A 122 5.43 -13.49 9.56
C ILE A 122 5.15 -12.96 8.16
N THR A 123 3.92 -12.56 7.89
CA THR A 123 3.53 -11.93 6.62
C THR A 123 2.74 -10.65 6.84
N THR A 124 2.90 -9.66 5.95
CA THR A 124 2.02 -8.50 5.85
C THR A 124 1.22 -8.55 4.56
N GLU A 125 -0.10 -8.49 4.70
CA GLU A 125 -1.02 -8.36 3.58
C GLU A 125 -1.26 -6.89 3.27
N HIS A 126 -0.79 -6.46 2.09
CA HIS A 126 -0.89 -5.07 1.62
C HIS A 126 -2.06 -4.83 0.68
N GLY A 127 -2.60 -5.89 0.07
CA GLY A 127 -3.61 -5.74 -0.96
C GLY A 127 -4.41 -7.00 -1.23
N ILE A 128 -5.71 -6.93 -0.96
CA ILE A 128 -6.67 -7.94 -1.40
C ILE A 128 -7.57 -7.27 -2.43
N ALA A 129 -7.58 -7.78 -3.65
CA ALA A 129 -8.52 -7.33 -4.67
C ALA A 129 -9.96 -7.61 -4.20
N GLY A 130 -10.84 -6.62 -4.37
CA GLY A 130 -12.24 -6.73 -3.93
C GLY A 130 -13.01 -7.81 -4.67
N ASP A 131 -12.80 -7.91 -5.97
CA ASP A 131 -13.41 -8.93 -6.85
C ASP A 131 -12.32 -9.61 -7.68
N ASP A 132 -12.13 -10.90 -7.42
CA ASP A 132 -11.18 -11.74 -8.16
C ASP A 132 -11.57 -11.90 -9.63
N ALA A 133 -12.85 -11.65 -9.99
CA ALA A 133 -13.34 -11.74 -11.36
C ALA A 133 -12.71 -10.70 -12.29
N VAL A 134 -12.32 -9.55 -11.78
CA VAL A 134 -11.66 -8.48 -12.56
C VAL A 134 -10.27 -8.90 -13.05
N TYR A 135 -9.56 -9.75 -12.27
CA TYR A 135 -8.19 -10.17 -12.61
C TYR A 135 -8.08 -11.62 -13.10
N HIS A 136 -8.99 -12.51 -12.70
CA HIS A 136 -8.82 -13.96 -12.88
C HIS A 136 -9.88 -14.64 -13.74
N GLY A 137 -10.87 -13.94 -14.24
CA GLY A 137 -11.79 -14.31 -15.35
C GLY A 137 -12.54 -15.64 -15.27
N THR A 138 -12.16 -16.60 -14.41
CA THR A 138 -12.80 -17.92 -14.31
C THR A 138 -12.87 -18.39 -12.86
N SER A 139 -14.03 -18.89 -12.44
CA SER A 139 -14.34 -19.29 -11.06
C SER A 139 -13.40 -20.37 -10.47
N TRP A 140 -12.80 -21.24 -11.29
CA TRP A 140 -11.90 -22.29 -10.80
C TRP A 140 -10.50 -21.77 -10.44
N ARG A 141 -9.96 -20.80 -11.22
CA ARG A 141 -8.67 -20.14 -10.91
C ARG A 141 -8.76 -19.33 -9.61
N SER A 142 -9.86 -18.62 -9.40
CA SER A 142 -10.13 -17.89 -8.16
C SER A 142 -10.15 -18.86 -6.97
N LYS A 143 -10.87 -19.98 -7.05
CA LYS A 143 -10.90 -21.01 -5.99
C LYS A 143 -9.51 -21.61 -5.73
N LEU A 144 -8.72 -21.86 -6.78
CA LEU A 144 -7.36 -22.36 -6.63
C LEU A 144 -6.48 -21.33 -5.89
N MET A 145 -6.57 -20.05 -6.25
CA MET A 145 -5.84 -18.99 -5.57
C MET A 145 -6.25 -18.84 -4.11
N GLU A 146 -7.53 -18.97 -3.78
CA GLU A 146 -7.98 -19.01 -2.38
C GLU A 146 -7.32 -20.15 -1.60
N GLN A 147 -7.19 -21.33 -2.18
CA GLN A 147 -6.48 -22.45 -1.53
C GLN A 147 -4.99 -22.14 -1.33
N VAL A 148 -4.34 -21.54 -2.31
CA VAL A 148 -2.95 -21.11 -2.18
C VAL A 148 -2.81 -20.11 -1.02
N HIS A 149 -3.74 -19.14 -0.92
CA HIS A 149 -3.76 -18.19 0.20
C HIS A 149 -3.98 -18.85 1.56
N ARG A 150 -4.88 -19.84 1.64
CA ARG A 150 -5.09 -20.62 2.88
C ARG A 150 -3.84 -21.38 3.29
N VAL A 151 -3.21 -22.07 2.34
CA VAL A 151 -2.01 -22.88 2.60
C VAL A 151 -0.83 -21.99 3.03
N ARG A 152 -0.57 -20.85 2.34
CA ARG A 152 0.51 -19.93 2.73
C ARG A 152 0.34 -19.40 4.15
N LEU A 153 -0.90 -19.03 4.52
CA LEU A 153 -1.21 -18.49 5.85
C LEU A 153 -1.18 -19.57 6.95
N TRP A 154 -1.46 -20.83 6.62
CA TRP A 154 -1.37 -21.91 7.58
C TRP A 154 0.05 -22.17 8.04
N GLY A 155 1.05 -21.90 7.18
CA GLY A 155 2.47 -22.02 7.50
C GLY A 155 3.06 -20.82 8.26
N THR A 156 2.33 -19.70 8.39
CA THR A 156 2.81 -18.48 9.07
C THR A 156 2.54 -18.54 10.58
N ASN A 157 3.43 -17.91 11.35
CA ASN A 157 3.29 -17.82 12.81
C ASN A 157 2.35 -16.66 13.21
N ALA A 158 2.39 -15.57 12.45
CA ALA A 158 1.48 -14.44 12.57
C ALA A 158 1.31 -13.73 11.21
N ALA A 159 0.21 -13.04 11.02
CA ALA A 159 -0.07 -12.21 9.86
C ALA A 159 -0.44 -10.79 10.29
N ILE A 160 -0.03 -9.80 9.51
CA ILE A 160 -0.38 -8.39 9.65
C ILE A 160 -1.35 -8.02 8.54
N ALA A 161 -2.43 -7.35 8.89
CA ALA A 161 -3.33 -6.68 7.96
C ALA A 161 -3.19 -5.17 8.11
N VAL A 162 -3.12 -4.43 7.02
CA VAL A 162 -2.93 -2.98 7.03
C VAL A 162 -4.22 -2.18 7.30
N SER A 163 -5.37 -2.87 7.44
CA SER A 163 -6.66 -2.28 7.82
C SER A 163 -7.57 -3.33 8.44
N ARG A 164 -8.65 -2.91 9.11
CA ARG A 164 -9.71 -3.81 9.61
C ARG A 164 -10.38 -4.55 8.48
N SER A 165 -10.68 -3.84 7.39
CA SER A 165 -11.25 -4.44 6.18
C SER A 165 -10.37 -5.55 5.63
N THR A 166 -9.05 -5.33 5.53
CA THR A 166 -8.09 -6.36 5.10
C THR A 166 -8.10 -7.56 6.05
N ALA A 167 -8.08 -7.32 7.37
CA ALA A 167 -8.13 -8.39 8.37
C ALA A 167 -9.40 -9.24 8.28
N GLU A 168 -10.55 -8.61 8.09
CA GLU A 168 -11.83 -9.30 7.90
C GLU A 168 -11.85 -10.15 6.64
N GLN A 169 -11.33 -9.63 5.52
CA GLN A 169 -11.21 -10.36 4.28
C GLN A 169 -10.26 -11.56 4.41
N MET A 170 -9.10 -11.42 5.07
CA MET A 170 -8.18 -12.52 5.35
C MET A 170 -8.85 -13.63 6.18
N ARG A 171 -9.63 -13.25 7.20
CA ARG A 171 -10.39 -14.21 8.01
C ARG A 171 -11.49 -14.90 7.22
N ARG A 172 -12.29 -14.13 6.46
CA ARG A 172 -13.45 -14.63 5.72
C ARG A 172 -13.05 -15.47 4.51
N LYS A 173 -12.15 -14.96 3.65
CA LYS A 173 -11.77 -15.63 2.39
C LYS A 173 -10.77 -16.77 2.64
N TRP A 174 -9.81 -16.56 3.54
CA TRP A 174 -8.66 -17.46 3.67
C TRP A 174 -8.58 -18.21 5.00
N GLY A 175 -9.50 -17.95 5.93
CA GLY A 175 -9.52 -18.60 7.25
C GLY A 175 -8.33 -18.25 8.14
N ALA A 176 -7.73 -17.06 7.94
CA ALA A 176 -6.60 -16.60 8.73
C ALA A 176 -6.98 -16.46 10.21
N ARG A 177 -6.21 -17.08 11.12
CA ARG A 177 -6.55 -17.14 12.56
C ARG A 177 -5.76 -16.13 13.41
N ARG A 178 -4.49 -15.87 13.05
CA ARG A 178 -3.57 -15.00 13.82
C ARG A 178 -3.28 -13.74 13.02
N VAL A 179 -4.27 -12.85 12.94
CA VAL A 179 -4.17 -11.59 12.19
C VAL A 179 -4.19 -10.44 13.17
N SER A 180 -3.10 -9.70 13.20
CA SER A 180 -2.96 -8.41 13.88
C SER A 180 -3.21 -7.28 12.90
N ILE A 181 -3.90 -6.22 13.33
CA ILE A 181 -4.10 -5.03 12.52
C ILE A 181 -2.99 -4.04 12.89
N ILE A 182 -2.14 -3.71 11.92
CA ILE A 182 -1.11 -2.68 12.06
C ILE A 182 -1.24 -1.79 10.85
N TYR A 183 -1.73 -0.58 11.06
CA TYR A 183 -1.95 0.41 9.99
C TYR A 183 -0.63 0.92 9.42
N ASN A 184 -0.63 1.31 8.15
CA ASN A 184 0.45 2.07 7.57
C ASN A 184 0.62 3.38 8.33
N GLY A 185 1.83 3.65 8.82
CA GLY A 185 2.16 4.88 9.51
C GLY A 185 2.44 6.03 8.55
N VAL A 186 2.34 7.25 9.06
CA VAL A 186 2.76 8.46 8.33
C VAL A 186 3.54 9.41 9.23
N ASP A 187 4.47 10.14 8.64
CA ASP A 187 5.15 11.26 9.26
C ASP A 187 4.46 12.57 8.83
N ALA A 188 3.33 12.87 9.48
CA ALA A 188 2.49 14.00 9.12
C ALA A 188 3.22 15.35 9.17
N PRO A 189 4.07 15.68 10.18
CA PRO A 189 4.83 16.92 10.18
C PRO A 189 5.76 17.04 8.96
N ARG A 190 6.48 15.97 8.63
CA ARG A 190 7.40 15.94 7.48
C ARG A 190 6.66 16.08 6.15
N LEU A 191 5.55 15.36 5.98
CA LEU A 191 4.71 15.43 4.78
C LEU A 191 4.15 16.83 4.59
N ARG A 192 3.59 17.42 5.65
CA ARG A 192 3.05 18.79 5.61
C ARG A 192 4.12 19.80 5.23
N ALA A 193 5.30 19.73 5.84
CA ALA A 193 6.40 20.59 5.50
C ALA A 193 6.90 20.43 4.07
N ALA A 194 6.91 19.20 3.55
CA ALA A 194 7.32 18.90 2.16
C ALA A 194 6.29 19.44 1.16
N VAL A 195 5.00 19.17 1.36
CA VAL A 195 3.92 19.67 0.51
C VAL A 195 3.85 21.19 0.53
N HIS A 196 4.02 21.80 1.69
CA HIS A 196 3.96 23.27 1.83
C HIS A 196 5.03 24.03 1.01
N LYS A 197 6.16 23.40 0.69
CA LYS A 197 7.19 24.00 -0.19
C LYS A 197 6.68 24.26 -1.60
N HIS A 198 5.66 23.52 -2.02
CA HIS A 198 5.06 23.57 -3.36
C HIS A 198 3.66 24.18 -3.34
N CYS A 199 3.18 24.69 -2.18
CA CYS A 199 1.85 25.26 -2.07
C CYS A 199 1.68 26.49 -2.95
N VAL A 200 0.62 26.48 -3.71
CA VAL A 200 0.11 27.60 -4.49
C VAL A 200 -1.13 28.14 -3.76
N PRO A 201 -1.30 29.48 -3.65
CA PRO A 201 -2.49 30.05 -3.02
C PRO A 201 -3.80 29.50 -3.61
N THR A 202 -4.76 29.16 -2.73
CA THR A 202 -6.07 28.66 -3.12
C THR A 202 -6.94 29.82 -3.61
N GLU A 203 -7.57 29.63 -4.76
CA GLU A 203 -8.59 30.55 -5.30
C GLU A 203 -9.95 29.86 -5.19
N PRO A 204 -10.92 30.43 -4.45
CA PRO A 204 -12.22 29.78 -4.20
C PRO A 204 -13.02 29.46 -5.47
N ASP A 205 -12.86 30.26 -6.54
CA ASP A 205 -13.53 30.10 -7.83
C ASP A 205 -12.71 29.24 -8.84
N ALA A 206 -11.52 28.79 -8.45
CA ALA A 206 -10.60 28.00 -9.28
C ALA A 206 -10.08 26.75 -8.53
N PRO A 207 -10.95 25.82 -8.08
CA PRO A 207 -10.53 24.65 -7.33
C PRO A 207 -9.64 23.73 -8.18
N ARG A 208 -8.53 23.28 -7.60
CA ARG A 208 -7.55 22.37 -8.22
C ARG A 208 -7.71 20.98 -7.64
N ILE A 209 -8.14 20.05 -8.46
CA ILE A 209 -8.43 18.67 -8.11
C ILE A 209 -7.31 17.77 -8.62
N LEU A 210 -6.84 16.87 -7.80
CA LEU A 210 -5.80 15.89 -8.13
C LEU A 210 -6.35 14.47 -8.03
N SER A 211 -6.15 13.69 -9.08
CA SER A 211 -6.21 12.23 -9.03
C SER A 211 -4.81 11.66 -9.18
N LEU A 212 -4.34 10.91 -8.18
CA LEU A 212 -2.99 10.36 -8.14
C LEU A 212 -3.05 8.84 -8.05
N SER A 213 -3.00 8.14 -9.19
CA SER A 213 -3.10 6.69 -9.26
C SER A 213 -2.67 6.15 -10.62
N ARG A 214 -2.54 4.83 -10.73
CA ARG A 214 -2.43 4.17 -12.04
C ARG A 214 -3.68 4.44 -12.88
N LEU A 215 -3.50 4.60 -14.19
CA LEU A 215 -4.61 4.79 -15.14
C LEU A 215 -5.16 3.42 -15.55
N SER A 216 -5.94 2.80 -14.66
CA SER A 216 -6.51 1.47 -14.81
C SER A 216 -7.98 1.43 -14.38
N PRO A 217 -8.79 0.47 -14.88
CA PRO A 217 -10.25 0.48 -14.71
C PRO A 217 -10.71 0.54 -13.26
N GLU A 218 -9.95 -0.10 -12.36
CA GLU A 218 -10.29 -0.13 -10.94
C GLU A 218 -10.13 1.22 -10.22
N LYS A 219 -9.56 2.23 -10.86
CA LYS A 219 -9.34 3.55 -10.25
C LYS A 219 -10.49 4.53 -10.49
N GLY A 220 -11.43 4.23 -11.41
CA GLY A 220 -12.66 5.01 -11.63
C GLY A 220 -12.40 6.45 -12.09
N ILE A 221 -11.33 6.65 -12.86
CA ILE A 221 -10.94 8.00 -13.35
C ILE A 221 -11.93 8.50 -14.41
N ASP A 222 -12.53 7.59 -15.17
CA ASP A 222 -13.61 7.83 -16.10
C ASP A 222 -14.79 8.56 -15.44
N VAL A 223 -15.25 8.05 -14.29
CA VAL A 223 -16.33 8.70 -13.52
C VAL A 223 -15.89 10.07 -12.96
N LEU A 224 -14.62 10.20 -12.55
CA LEU A 224 -14.10 11.49 -12.10
C LEU A 224 -14.14 12.54 -13.22
N ILE A 225 -13.76 12.18 -14.45
CA ILE A 225 -13.78 13.07 -15.60
C ILE A 225 -15.22 13.50 -15.90
N GLU A 226 -16.20 12.59 -15.86
CA GLU A 226 -17.64 12.91 -16.05
C GLU A 226 -18.15 13.86 -14.96
N ALA A 227 -17.87 13.61 -13.70
CA ALA A 227 -18.28 14.48 -12.60
C ALA A 227 -17.57 15.84 -12.65
N PHE A 228 -16.30 15.86 -13.05
CA PHE A 228 -15.55 17.09 -13.23
C PHE A 228 -16.10 17.95 -14.38
N ALA A 229 -16.54 17.35 -15.48
CA ALA A 229 -17.16 18.10 -16.57
C ALA A 229 -18.40 18.87 -16.10
N GLN A 230 -19.22 18.28 -15.24
CA GLN A 230 -20.37 18.95 -14.64
C GLN A 230 -19.93 20.02 -13.63
N LEU A 231 -18.94 19.73 -12.78
CA LEU A 231 -18.36 20.72 -11.86
C LEU A 231 -17.84 21.95 -12.60
N HIS A 232 -17.16 21.75 -13.74
CA HIS A 232 -16.54 22.80 -14.54
C HIS A 232 -17.58 23.78 -15.12
N THR A 233 -18.84 23.36 -15.29
CA THR A 233 -19.93 24.29 -15.68
C THR A 233 -20.25 25.33 -14.60
N VAL A 234 -20.03 24.97 -13.33
CA VAL A 234 -20.25 25.82 -12.13
C VAL A 234 -18.99 26.59 -11.76
N TYR A 235 -17.84 25.96 -11.88
CA TYR A 235 -16.52 26.54 -11.64
C TYR A 235 -15.68 26.55 -12.92
N PRO A 236 -15.87 27.53 -13.83
CA PRO A 236 -15.19 27.53 -15.14
C PRO A 236 -13.65 27.66 -15.08
N LYS A 237 -13.11 28.01 -13.92
CA LYS A 237 -11.66 28.06 -13.67
C LYS A 237 -11.13 26.81 -12.94
N ALA A 238 -12.00 25.83 -12.63
CA ALA A 238 -11.58 24.60 -12.00
C ALA A 238 -10.59 23.84 -12.90
N HIS A 239 -9.62 23.17 -12.27
CA HIS A 239 -8.63 22.37 -12.98
C HIS A 239 -8.54 20.96 -12.38
N LEU A 240 -8.49 19.94 -13.25
CA LEU A 240 -8.27 18.55 -12.86
C LEU A 240 -6.90 18.08 -13.35
N GLU A 241 -6.03 17.70 -12.42
CA GLU A 241 -4.79 17.02 -12.72
C GLU A 241 -4.96 15.51 -12.50
N ILE A 242 -4.69 14.73 -13.55
CA ILE A 242 -4.65 13.27 -13.53
C ILE A 242 -3.19 12.84 -13.64
N ALA A 243 -2.63 12.42 -12.51
CA ALA A 243 -1.22 12.05 -12.38
C ALA A 243 -1.09 10.54 -12.20
N GLY A 244 -0.32 9.92 -13.09
CA GLY A 244 -0.03 8.51 -13.16
C GLY A 244 0.03 8.00 -14.58
N GLU A 245 0.37 6.72 -14.72
CA GLU A 245 0.50 6.03 -16.00
C GLU A 245 -0.38 4.77 -16.01
N GLY A 246 -0.75 4.29 -17.19
CA GLY A 246 -1.53 3.06 -17.38
C GLY A 246 -2.21 2.99 -18.73
N ASP A 247 -2.79 1.82 -19.01
CA ASP A 247 -3.34 1.47 -20.32
C ASP A 247 -4.55 2.33 -20.75
N LEU A 248 -5.19 3.02 -19.80
CA LEU A 248 -6.35 3.88 -20.09
C LEU A 248 -5.99 5.31 -20.45
N ALA A 249 -4.71 5.71 -20.52
CA ALA A 249 -4.30 7.10 -20.74
C ALA A 249 -4.98 7.73 -21.97
N ASP A 250 -4.89 7.07 -23.13
CA ASP A 250 -5.47 7.58 -24.37
C ASP A 250 -7.01 7.62 -24.33
N THR A 251 -7.63 6.60 -23.73
CA THR A 251 -9.10 6.52 -23.59
C THR A 251 -9.64 7.65 -22.71
N LEU A 252 -8.99 7.90 -21.58
CA LEU A 252 -9.37 8.97 -20.65
C LEU A 252 -9.15 10.38 -21.27
N ALA A 253 -8.05 10.56 -22.00
CA ALA A 253 -7.81 11.79 -22.73
C ALA A 253 -8.85 12.01 -23.85
N GLN A 254 -9.29 10.96 -24.53
CA GLN A 254 -10.37 11.04 -25.51
C GLN A 254 -11.70 11.41 -24.85
N GLN A 255 -12.03 10.83 -23.69
CA GLN A 255 -13.23 11.20 -22.93
C GLN A 255 -13.25 12.69 -22.55
N ALA A 256 -12.11 13.25 -22.10
CA ALA A 256 -12.00 14.67 -21.80
C ALA A 256 -12.26 15.56 -23.03
N ARG A 257 -11.81 15.13 -24.23
CA ARG A 257 -12.10 15.82 -25.50
C ARG A 257 -13.59 15.78 -25.86
N GLU A 258 -14.22 14.62 -25.73
CA GLU A 258 -15.65 14.46 -26.04
C GLU A 258 -16.56 15.26 -25.10
N LEU A 259 -16.12 15.46 -23.85
CA LEU A 259 -16.79 16.30 -22.87
C LEU A 259 -16.42 17.79 -22.97
N HIS A 260 -15.59 18.19 -23.94
CA HIS A 260 -15.15 19.59 -24.20
C HIS A 260 -14.46 20.25 -23.00
N ILE A 261 -13.68 19.47 -22.20
CA ILE A 261 -12.96 19.94 -21.01
C ILE A 261 -11.43 19.74 -21.12
N SER A 262 -10.90 19.51 -22.31
CA SER A 262 -9.48 19.23 -22.51
C SER A 262 -8.56 20.32 -21.97
N ASP A 263 -8.97 21.59 -22.03
CA ASP A 263 -8.18 22.73 -21.54
C ASP A 263 -8.17 22.83 -20.00
N ALA A 264 -9.11 22.15 -19.33
CA ALA A 264 -9.25 22.11 -17.88
C ALA A 264 -8.72 20.80 -17.25
N VAL A 265 -8.25 19.83 -18.07
CA VAL A 265 -7.73 18.54 -17.60
C VAL A 265 -6.30 18.36 -18.07
N THR A 266 -5.40 18.11 -17.13
CA THR A 266 -3.98 17.79 -17.42
C THR A 266 -3.67 16.35 -17.08
N PHE A 267 -3.11 15.61 -18.03
CA PHE A 267 -2.53 14.27 -17.82
C PHE A 267 -1.02 14.43 -17.63
N SER A 268 -0.56 14.38 -16.37
CA SER A 268 0.83 14.71 -16.00
C SER A 268 1.79 13.53 -16.08
N GLY A 269 1.30 12.31 -16.35
CA GLY A 269 2.14 11.12 -16.27
C GLY A 269 2.64 10.87 -14.84
N PHE A 270 3.82 10.29 -14.71
CA PHE A 270 4.45 10.06 -13.41
C PHE A 270 5.03 11.36 -12.85
N VAL A 271 4.58 11.78 -11.67
CA VAL A 271 5.02 13.00 -10.99
C VAL A 271 5.45 12.71 -9.56
N ASP A 272 6.17 13.65 -8.93
CA ASP A 272 6.37 13.62 -7.49
C ASP A 272 5.03 13.87 -6.77
N PRO A 273 4.56 12.93 -5.93
CA PRO A 273 3.27 13.08 -5.24
C PRO A 273 3.17 14.32 -4.36
N LEU A 274 4.27 14.72 -3.72
CA LEU A 274 4.28 15.85 -2.79
C LEU A 274 4.21 17.19 -3.53
N GLU A 275 4.86 17.30 -4.69
CA GLU A 275 4.73 18.44 -5.58
C GLU A 275 3.32 18.56 -6.14
N ALA A 276 2.74 17.43 -6.61
CA ALA A 276 1.38 17.41 -7.12
C ALA A 276 0.36 17.82 -6.04
N MET A 277 0.50 17.31 -4.83
CA MET A 277 -0.34 17.69 -3.69
C MET A 277 -0.17 19.17 -3.33
N GLY A 278 1.05 19.72 -3.41
CA GLY A 278 1.31 21.12 -3.06
C GLY A 278 0.61 22.13 -3.98
N ARG A 279 0.39 21.77 -5.25
CA ARG A 279 -0.34 22.62 -6.21
C ARG A 279 -1.84 22.32 -6.30
N SER A 280 -2.36 21.46 -5.42
CA SER A 280 -3.76 21.02 -5.43
C SER A 280 -4.50 21.42 -4.15
N ASP A 281 -5.82 21.56 -4.24
CA ASP A 281 -6.71 21.88 -3.10
C ASP A 281 -7.42 20.63 -2.59
N MET A 282 -7.59 19.63 -3.47
CA MET A 282 -8.36 18.42 -3.20
C MET A 282 -7.73 17.19 -3.88
N VAL A 283 -7.71 16.06 -3.17
CA VAL A 283 -7.34 14.75 -3.73
C VAL A 283 -8.58 13.88 -3.86
N VAL A 284 -8.77 13.28 -5.03
CA VAL A 284 -9.89 12.39 -5.34
C VAL A 284 -9.41 10.99 -5.69
N GLN A 285 -10.00 9.96 -5.04
CA GLN A 285 -9.68 8.55 -5.27
C GLN A 285 -10.93 7.68 -5.35
N LEU A 286 -11.36 7.32 -6.55
CA LEU A 286 -12.61 6.58 -6.80
C LEU A 286 -12.42 5.08 -7.01
N SER A 287 -11.43 4.50 -6.38
CA SER A 287 -11.07 3.09 -6.54
C SER A 287 -12.21 2.13 -6.22
N LEU A 288 -12.27 0.99 -6.94
CA LEU A 288 -13.21 -0.12 -6.67
C LEU A 288 -12.87 -0.85 -5.36
N TRP A 289 -11.61 -0.88 -5.00
CA TRP A 289 -11.11 -1.45 -3.74
C TRP A 289 -9.82 -0.74 -3.32
N GLU A 290 -9.64 -0.64 -2.03
CA GLU A 290 -8.42 -0.16 -1.38
C GLU A 290 -8.19 -0.95 -0.09
N ASN A 291 -6.96 -0.97 0.40
CA ASN A 291 -6.65 -1.65 1.66
C ASN A 291 -6.26 -0.63 2.74
N CYS A 292 -5.19 0.13 2.52
CA CYS A 292 -4.83 1.28 3.32
C CYS A 292 -4.07 2.26 2.39
N SER A 293 -4.78 3.22 1.83
CA SER A 293 -4.28 4.09 0.77
C SER A 293 -3.25 5.10 1.29
N TYR A 294 -2.00 4.98 0.87
CA TYR A 294 -0.98 5.99 1.12
C TYR A 294 -1.32 7.35 0.51
N THR A 295 -1.96 7.40 -0.66
CA THR A 295 -2.39 8.66 -1.29
C THR A 295 -3.35 9.43 -0.39
N LEU A 296 -4.33 8.74 0.21
CA LEU A 296 -5.27 9.38 1.15
C LEU A 296 -4.60 9.76 2.47
N LEU A 297 -3.72 8.90 3.00
CA LEU A 297 -2.95 9.20 4.20
C LEU A 297 -2.08 10.45 4.01
N ASP A 298 -1.37 10.55 2.88
CA ASP A 298 -0.51 11.69 2.56
C ASP A 298 -1.34 12.97 2.35
N ALA A 299 -2.46 12.90 1.64
CA ALA A 299 -3.37 14.02 1.44
C ALA A 299 -3.93 14.55 2.78
N LYS A 300 -4.39 13.66 3.65
CA LYS A 300 -4.89 14.05 4.99
C LYS A 300 -3.77 14.62 5.87
N ALA A 301 -2.60 14.01 5.85
CA ALA A 301 -1.43 14.51 6.58
C ALA A 301 -0.99 15.90 6.10
N ALA A 302 -1.10 16.16 4.78
CA ALA A 302 -0.83 17.47 4.18
C ALA A 302 -1.92 18.52 4.49
N GLY A 303 -3.10 18.11 4.92
CA GLY A 303 -4.24 18.99 5.19
C GLY A 303 -5.05 19.32 3.95
N LEU A 304 -5.00 18.49 2.92
CA LEU A 304 -5.82 18.62 1.71
C LEU A 304 -7.24 18.09 1.95
N LYS A 305 -8.19 18.63 1.21
CA LYS A 305 -9.54 18.09 1.10
C LYS A 305 -9.46 16.73 0.39
N THR A 306 -10.37 15.82 0.73
CA THR A 306 -10.37 14.48 0.12
C THR A 306 -11.78 14.04 -0.24
N VAL A 307 -11.90 13.34 -1.36
CA VAL A 307 -13.09 12.60 -1.76
C VAL A 307 -12.66 11.20 -2.18
N ALA A 308 -13.21 10.17 -1.56
CA ALA A 308 -12.89 8.80 -1.95
C ALA A 308 -14.12 7.88 -1.88
N THR A 309 -14.04 6.77 -2.59
CA THR A 309 -15.04 5.70 -2.49
C THR A 309 -15.03 5.06 -1.10
N ASN A 310 -16.23 4.74 -0.59
CA ASN A 310 -16.44 4.03 0.66
C ASN A 310 -16.12 2.53 0.48
N VAL A 311 -14.84 2.20 0.31
CA VAL A 311 -14.36 0.83 0.07
C VAL A 311 -13.14 0.52 0.93
N GLY A 312 -13.00 -0.76 1.29
CA GLY A 312 -11.82 -1.27 1.98
C GLY A 312 -11.49 -0.50 3.25
N GLY A 313 -10.25 -0.02 3.35
CA GLY A 313 -9.77 0.76 4.49
C GLY A 313 -10.03 2.26 4.40
N ASN A 314 -10.62 2.79 3.30
CA ASN A 314 -10.89 4.23 3.18
C ASN A 314 -11.76 4.80 4.31
N PRO A 315 -12.83 4.11 4.79
CA PRO A 315 -13.62 4.56 5.93
C PRO A 315 -12.87 4.60 7.27
N GLU A 316 -11.70 3.99 7.33
CA GLU A 316 -10.84 4.03 8.52
C GLU A 316 -9.92 5.27 8.51
N ILE A 317 -9.70 5.85 7.32
CA ILE A 317 -8.84 7.03 7.08
C ILE A 317 -9.65 8.31 7.05
N LEU A 318 -10.81 8.28 6.40
CA LEU A 318 -11.63 9.44 6.04
C LEU A 318 -12.90 9.55 6.88
N ALA A 319 -13.38 10.78 7.07
CA ALA A 319 -14.67 11.04 7.68
C ALA A 319 -15.83 10.67 6.71
N PRO A 320 -17.04 10.37 7.24
CA PRO A 320 -18.17 9.95 6.41
C PRO A 320 -18.57 10.94 5.29
N ASN A 321 -18.37 12.23 5.50
CA ASN A 321 -18.66 13.29 4.52
C ASN A 321 -17.61 13.39 3.39
N GLU A 322 -16.48 12.71 3.52
CA GLU A 322 -15.43 12.61 2.51
C GLU A 322 -15.58 11.33 1.66
N LEU A 323 -16.55 10.48 2.00
CA LEU A 323 -16.77 9.18 1.36
C LEU A 323 -17.98 9.22 0.42
N VAL A 324 -17.82 8.57 -0.73
CA VAL A 324 -18.91 8.37 -1.71
C VAL A 324 -19.20 6.88 -1.87
N ASN A 325 -20.49 6.53 -1.90
CA ASN A 325 -20.92 5.16 -2.12
C ASN A 325 -21.14 4.90 -3.62
N ARG A 326 -20.62 3.80 -4.12
CA ARG A 326 -20.85 3.35 -5.51
C ARG A 326 -22.27 2.81 -5.66
N ARG A 327 -23.23 3.66 -5.96
CA ARG A 327 -24.59 3.27 -6.36
C ARG A 327 -24.65 3.22 -7.89
N GLN A 328 -25.04 2.09 -8.47
CA GLN A 328 -24.92 1.80 -9.91
C GLN A 328 -25.42 2.90 -10.84
N ASN A 329 -26.53 3.58 -10.54
CA ASN A 329 -27.14 4.57 -11.42
C ASN A 329 -26.96 6.04 -10.96
N ALA A 330 -26.23 6.30 -9.89
CA ALA A 330 -26.06 7.64 -9.32
C ALA A 330 -24.63 7.86 -8.79
N PHE A 331 -23.64 7.10 -9.29
CA PHE A 331 -22.28 7.22 -8.76
C PHE A 331 -21.63 8.53 -9.20
N CYS A 332 -21.78 8.93 -10.47
CA CYS A 332 -21.28 10.21 -10.98
C CYS A 332 -21.90 11.38 -10.22
N ASP A 333 -23.23 11.37 -10.01
CA ASP A 333 -23.94 12.42 -9.25
C ASP A 333 -23.44 12.51 -7.81
N SER A 334 -23.23 11.36 -7.15
CA SER A 334 -22.70 11.31 -5.78
C SER A 334 -21.27 11.85 -5.71
N VAL A 335 -20.45 11.62 -6.74
CA VAL A 335 -19.10 12.20 -6.85
C VAL A 335 -19.20 13.71 -7.04
N LEU A 336 -20.04 14.17 -7.96
CA LEU A 336 -20.27 15.61 -8.20
C LEU A 336 -20.71 16.33 -6.92
N GLU A 337 -21.72 15.80 -6.21
CA GLU A 337 -22.17 16.35 -4.93
C GLU A 337 -21.05 16.45 -3.90
N ALA A 338 -20.19 15.43 -3.84
CA ALA A 338 -19.04 15.44 -2.94
C ALA A 338 -17.98 16.47 -3.35
N LEU A 339 -17.71 16.63 -4.64
CA LEU A 339 -16.81 17.65 -5.16
C LEU A 339 -17.34 19.06 -4.84
N MET A 340 -18.61 19.34 -5.15
CA MET A 340 -19.27 20.63 -4.88
C MET A 340 -19.20 20.99 -3.39
N ARG A 341 -19.61 20.07 -2.53
CA ARG A 341 -19.55 20.26 -1.08
C ARG A 341 -18.14 20.55 -0.57
N ASN A 342 -17.12 19.89 -1.14
CA ASN A 342 -15.74 20.14 -0.74
C ASN A 342 -15.20 21.47 -1.33
N CYS A 343 -15.65 21.92 -2.49
CA CYS A 343 -15.29 23.25 -3.00
C CYS A 343 -15.78 24.35 -2.04
N GLU A 344 -16.97 24.22 -1.47
CA GLU A 344 -17.58 25.18 -0.54
C GLU A 344 -17.06 25.06 0.90
N ALA A 345 -16.53 23.90 1.28
CA ALA A 345 -16.10 23.63 2.65
C ALA A 345 -14.88 24.48 3.06
N SER A 346 -14.83 24.83 4.33
CA SER A 346 -13.64 25.39 4.99
C SER A 346 -12.47 24.38 4.97
N ALA A 347 -11.29 24.85 5.41
CA ALA A 347 -10.11 23.97 5.54
C ALA A 347 -10.43 22.70 6.36
N PRO A 348 -9.83 21.55 6.05
CA PRO A 348 -10.07 20.32 6.77
C PRO A 348 -9.80 20.46 8.26
N SER A 349 -10.61 19.78 9.08
CA SER A 349 -10.41 19.67 10.53
C SER A 349 -9.09 18.96 10.86
N ALA A 350 -8.61 19.15 12.08
CA ALA A 350 -7.44 18.42 12.57
C ALA A 350 -7.64 16.90 12.38
N TRP A 351 -6.66 16.26 11.76
CA TRP A 351 -6.65 14.83 11.51
C TRP A 351 -5.47 14.17 12.22
N THR A 352 -5.72 13.02 12.83
CA THR A 352 -4.71 12.23 13.54
C THR A 352 -4.68 10.82 13.00
N TRP A 353 -3.49 10.26 12.89
CA TRP A 353 -3.25 8.89 12.42
C TRP A 353 -2.00 8.31 13.08
N VAL A 354 -1.85 7.00 12.93
CA VAL A 354 -0.67 6.26 13.40
C VAL A 354 0.61 6.82 12.76
N THR A 355 1.59 7.13 13.58
CA THR A 355 2.91 7.57 13.11
C THR A 355 3.77 6.39 12.64
N ASN A 356 4.81 6.65 11.86
CA ASN A 356 5.78 5.61 11.49
C ASN A 356 6.44 4.97 12.71
N ALA A 357 6.70 5.74 13.77
CA ALA A 357 7.27 5.22 15.01
C ALA A 357 6.30 4.28 15.75
N GLU A 358 5.03 4.63 15.84
CA GLU A 358 4.01 3.76 16.44
C GLU A 358 3.81 2.48 15.62
N MET A 359 3.76 2.58 14.28
CA MET A 359 3.70 1.42 13.39
C MET A 359 4.88 0.46 13.63
N THR A 360 6.11 0.98 13.64
CA THR A 360 7.29 0.12 13.83
C THR A 360 7.38 -0.46 15.23
N ALA A 361 6.90 0.26 16.26
CA ALA A 361 6.79 -0.25 17.61
C ALA A 361 5.78 -1.41 17.71
N GLN A 362 4.61 -1.30 17.06
CA GLN A 362 3.62 -2.39 16.98
C GLN A 362 4.17 -3.61 16.24
N ILE A 363 4.94 -3.41 15.17
CA ILE A 363 5.64 -4.50 14.46
C ILE A 363 6.64 -5.19 15.39
N ALA A 364 7.45 -4.44 16.14
CA ALA A 364 8.42 -4.98 17.10
C ALA A 364 7.75 -5.76 18.23
N GLU A 365 6.63 -5.27 18.73
CA GLU A 365 5.83 -5.95 19.74
C GLU A 365 5.29 -7.30 19.25
N LEU A 366 4.71 -7.32 18.04
CA LEU A 366 4.23 -8.55 17.40
C LEU A 366 5.37 -9.56 17.22
N TYR A 367 6.54 -9.11 16.81
CA TYR A 367 7.72 -9.97 16.67
C TYR A 367 8.08 -10.63 18.01
N THR A 368 8.18 -9.83 19.05
CA THR A 368 8.52 -10.29 20.40
C THR A 368 7.49 -11.28 20.95
N GLN A 369 6.19 -10.97 20.79
CA GLN A 369 5.11 -11.86 21.22
C GLN A 369 5.14 -13.21 20.47
N THR A 370 5.37 -13.16 19.14
CA THR A 370 5.39 -14.36 18.32
C THR A 370 6.58 -15.27 18.65
N GLN A 371 7.75 -14.69 18.97
CA GLN A 371 8.94 -15.46 19.39
C GLN A 371 8.75 -16.09 20.76
N LYS A 372 8.17 -15.39 21.74
CA LYS A 372 7.85 -15.95 23.07
C LYS A 372 6.94 -17.17 22.97
N HIS A 373 5.92 -17.13 22.11
CA HIS A 373 5.03 -18.28 21.91
C HIS A 373 5.71 -19.51 21.31
N GLN A 374 6.89 -19.35 20.71
CA GLN A 374 7.69 -20.44 20.16
C GLN A 374 8.79 -20.94 21.12
N GLY A 375 8.91 -20.38 22.30
CA GLY A 375 9.99 -20.70 23.25
C GLY A 375 11.37 -20.29 22.74
N LEU A 376 11.45 -19.28 21.88
CA LEU A 376 12.67 -18.76 21.24
C LEU A 376 13.15 -17.43 21.84
N ALA A 377 12.45 -16.87 22.82
CA ALA A 377 12.78 -15.62 23.50
C ALA A 377 13.38 -15.88 24.87
#